data_796c4237574273871dcd870117e88ba1
#
_entry.id   796c4237574273871dcd870117e88ba1
#
_cell.length_a   1.000
_cell.length_b   1.000
_cell.length_c   1.000
_cell.angle_alpha   90.00
_cell.angle_beta   90.00
_cell.angle_gamma   90.00
#
_symmetry.space_group_name_H-M   'P 1'
#
loop_
_entity.id
_entity.type
_entity.pdbx_description
1 polymer ?
#
loop_
_entity_poly.entity_id
_entity_poly.type
_entity_poly.pdbx_seq_one_letter_code
_entity_poly.pdbx_strand_id
1 'polypeptide(L)'
;MSNIFVIAHHTRPEVPELLGALQRWAKTSNHMVWMPQSDALAHGLQDVGSDRHAMDADLVVSLGGDGTVLRAVHLLDGAPVPILGVNVGTLGYLTELDPTDFIRSMQIWSDGVIGTDYIIDQRMMLHVTLHRADGSGSSAWRALNEAVLEKQQSGHTIWLDLVINNQDFARYSADGLIVSTPTGSTAYSMSARGPVVSPRHRALLITPVSPHMLFDRSLVLDPHESVHIKVVGTRPVDLAMDGRGVASLTQDDLVVYAPDTCQAIFIRLFKEPKFHQIVRAKFGLGDE
;
A
#
# COMPACT_ATOMS: atom_id res chain seq x y z
N MET A 1 -10.00 13.21 -24.25
CA MET A 1 -8.68 13.71 -23.80
C MET A 1 -8.59 13.46 -22.30
N SER A 2 -7.63 12.68 -21.85
CA SER A 2 -7.47 12.35 -20.42
C SER A 2 -6.08 12.71 -19.96
N ASN A 3 -5.95 12.91 -18.65
CA ASN A 3 -4.73 13.24 -17.94
C ASN A 3 -4.15 11.99 -17.29
N ILE A 4 -2.93 11.61 -17.60
CA ILE A 4 -2.29 10.38 -17.14
C ILE A 4 -1.03 10.73 -16.36
N PHE A 5 -1.01 10.37 -15.09
CA PHE A 5 0.17 10.49 -14.24
C PHE A 5 0.93 9.16 -14.21
N VAL A 6 2.26 9.22 -14.40
CA VAL A 6 3.08 8.01 -14.46
C VAL A 6 4.07 7.98 -13.31
N ILE A 7 4.15 6.85 -12.64
CA ILE A 7 5.19 6.54 -11.66
C ILE A 7 5.99 5.37 -12.18
N ALA A 8 7.30 5.52 -12.26
CA ALA A 8 8.18 4.55 -12.87
C ALA A 8 9.29 4.10 -11.91
N HIS A 9 9.63 2.82 -11.96
CA HIS A 9 10.78 2.29 -11.25
C HIS A 9 12.07 2.78 -11.93
N HIS A 10 12.98 3.37 -11.15
CA HIS A 10 14.13 4.11 -11.70
C HIS A 10 15.17 3.24 -12.42
N THR A 11 15.30 1.95 -12.08
CA THR A 11 16.42 1.11 -12.53
C THR A 11 16.02 -0.14 -13.33
N ARG A 12 14.73 -0.38 -13.54
CA ARG A 12 14.27 -1.54 -14.34
C ARG A 12 14.51 -1.29 -15.81
N PRO A 13 15.22 -2.21 -16.54
CA PRO A 13 15.64 -1.98 -17.92
C PRO A 13 14.48 -1.92 -18.91
N GLU A 14 13.33 -2.51 -18.59
CA GLU A 14 12.14 -2.52 -19.45
C GLU A 14 11.34 -1.20 -19.40
N VAL A 15 11.51 -0.42 -18.33
CA VAL A 15 10.72 0.81 -18.10
C VAL A 15 10.89 1.86 -19.18
N PRO A 16 12.09 2.18 -19.71
CA PRO A 16 12.25 3.18 -20.77
C PRO A 16 11.46 2.84 -22.06
N GLU A 17 11.39 1.56 -22.44
CA GLU A 17 10.62 1.12 -23.61
C GLU A 17 9.12 1.32 -23.39
N LEU A 18 8.60 0.97 -22.21
CA LEU A 18 7.20 1.16 -21.83
C LEU A 18 6.82 2.63 -21.80
N LEU A 19 7.68 3.49 -21.25
CA LEU A 19 7.49 4.95 -21.25
C LEU A 19 7.42 5.50 -22.67
N GLY A 20 8.34 5.08 -23.55
CA GLY A 20 8.33 5.48 -24.97
C GLY A 20 7.07 5.01 -25.69
N ALA A 21 6.59 3.80 -25.41
CA ALA A 21 5.35 3.27 -25.97
C ALA A 21 4.13 4.07 -25.49
N LEU A 22 4.08 4.40 -24.19
CA LEU A 22 3.00 5.20 -23.60
C LEU A 22 2.96 6.62 -24.21
N GLN A 23 4.10 7.29 -24.35
CA GLN A 23 4.17 8.63 -24.95
C GLN A 23 3.66 8.63 -26.41
N ARG A 24 4.07 7.64 -27.22
CA ARG A 24 3.58 7.50 -28.60
C ARG A 24 2.07 7.29 -28.64
N TRP A 25 1.55 6.37 -27.82
CA TRP A 25 0.12 6.09 -27.74
C TRP A 25 -0.66 7.34 -27.25
N ALA A 26 -0.21 8.00 -26.21
CA ALA A 26 -0.88 9.19 -25.67
C ALA A 26 -0.94 10.34 -26.71
N LYS A 27 0.14 10.54 -27.46
CA LYS A 27 0.18 11.54 -28.53
C LYS A 27 -0.82 11.25 -29.66
N THR A 28 -0.96 9.99 -30.07
CA THR A 28 -1.90 9.60 -31.14
C THR A 28 -3.34 9.62 -30.67
N SER A 29 -3.59 9.34 -29.40
CA SER A 29 -4.93 9.30 -28.79
C SER A 29 -5.32 10.61 -28.10
N ASN A 30 -4.53 11.66 -28.23
CA ASN A 30 -4.76 13.00 -27.64
C ASN A 30 -4.93 12.99 -26.12
N HIS A 31 -4.06 12.27 -25.41
CA HIS A 31 -3.95 12.26 -23.97
C HIS A 31 -2.73 13.06 -23.50
N MET A 32 -2.78 13.60 -22.27
CA MET A 32 -1.66 14.25 -21.62
C MET A 32 -0.98 13.27 -20.67
N VAL A 33 0.36 13.21 -20.70
CA VAL A 33 1.16 12.39 -19.80
C VAL A 33 2.14 13.26 -19.06
N TRP A 34 2.26 13.08 -17.74
CA TRP A 34 3.33 13.67 -16.94
C TRP A 34 3.75 12.71 -15.80
N MET A 35 4.91 12.97 -15.20
CA MET A 35 5.48 12.20 -14.12
C MET A 35 6.23 13.09 -13.13
N PRO A 36 6.57 12.59 -11.93
CA PRO A 36 7.41 13.33 -11.00
C PRO A 36 8.73 13.72 -11.66
N GLN A 37 9.25 14.89 -11.33
CA GLN A 37 10.50 15.39 -11.88
C GLN A 37 11.68 14.43 -11.66
N SER A 38 11.71 13.77 -10.48
CA SER A 38 12.73 12.76 -10.17
C SER A 38 12.69 11.54 -11.09
N ASP A 39 11.49 11.10 -11.48
CA ASP A 39 11.31 9.95 -12.39
C ASP A 39 11.69 10.35 -13.82
N ALA A 40 11.26 11.53 -14.25
CA ALA A 40 11.61 12.09 -15.55
C ALA A 40 13.13 12.21 -15.72
N LEU A 41 13.83 12.72 -14.70
CA LEU A 41 15.30 12.81 -14.70
C LEU A 41 15.96 11.44 -14.76
N ALA A 42 15.46 10.46 -13.99
CA ALA A 42 16.01 9.10 -13.96
C ALA A 42 15.93 8.40 -15.32
N HIS A 43 14.94 8.76 -16.16
CA HIS A 43 14.71 8.16 -17.47
C HIS A 43 15.09 9.07 -18.65
N GLY A 44 15.66 10.27 -18.40
CA GLY A 44 16.05 11.20 -19.45
C GLY A 44 14.86 11.83 -20.21
N LEU A 45 13.69 11.93 -19.56
CA LEU A 45 12.41 12.40 -20.13
C LEU A 45 11.97 13.73 -19.50
N GLN A 46 12.85 14.74 -19.48
CA GLN A 46 12.60 16.02 -18.80
C GLN A 46 11.37 16.76 -19.33
N ASP A 47 10.97 16.54 -20.57
CA ASP A 47 9.81 17.15 -21.24
C ASP A 47 8.45 16.72 -20.64
N VAL A 48 8.40 15.57 -19.96
CA VAL A 48 7.21 15.06 -19.26
C VAL A 48 7.31 15.20 -17.74
N GLY A 49 8.44 15.66 -17.22
CA GLY A 49 8.62 15.97 -15.80
C GLY A 49 7.77 17.19 -15.40
N SER A 50 7.05 17.06 -14.27
CA SER A 50 6.13 18.10 -13.83
C SER A 50 5.99 18.10 -12.31
N ASP A 51 5.70 19.28 -11.75
CA ASP A 51 5.31 19.47 -10.35
C ASP A 51 3.80 19.35 -10.14
N ARG A 52 3.03 18.95 -11.17
CA ARG A 52 1.60 18.68 -11.05
C ARG A 52 1.36 17.53 -10.09
N HIS A 53 0.28 17.62 -9.33
CA HIS A 53 -0.09 16.58 -8.38
C HIS A 53 -0.67 15.33 -9.08
N ALA A 54 -0.47 14.17 -8.48
CA ALA A 54 -1.06 12.90 -8.96
C ALA A 54 -2.60 12.94 -8.95
N MET A 55 -3.19 13.69 -8.03
CA MET A 55 -4.65 13.86 -7.91
C MET A 55 -5.30 14.65 -9.06
N ASP A 56 -4.51 15.33 -9.90
CA ASP A 56 -5.00 16.04 -11.09
C ASP A 56 -5.16 15.10 -12.30
N ALA A 57 -4.83 13.82 -12.14
CA ALA A 57 -4.93 12.81 -13.18
C ALA A 57 -6.29 12.12 -13.22
N ASP A 58 -6.65 11.62 -14.41
CA ASP A 58 -7.78 10.71 -14.60
C ASP A 58 -7.37 9.24 -14.40
N LEU A 59 -6.05 8.96 -14.53
CA LEU A 59 -5.44 7.65 -14.32
C LEU A 59 -4.00 7.81 -13.82
N VAL A 60 -3.61 6.99 -12.86
CA VAL A 60 -2.20 6.76 -12.50
C VAL A 60 -1.72 5.45 -13.11
N VAL A 61 -0.64 5.49 -13.86
CA VAL A 61 0.05 4.31 -14.40
C VAL A 61 1.30 4.06 -13.54
N SER A 62 1.39 2.86 -12.95
CA SER A 62 2.55 2.43 -12.18
C SER A 62 3.35 1.40 -12.98
N LEU A 63 4.57 1.77 -13.40
CA LEU A 63 5.49 0.90 -14.14
C LEU A 63 6.56 0.36 -13.18
N GLY A 64 6.33 -0.83 -12.62
CA GLY A 64 7.24 -1.43 -11.63
C GLY A 64 6.61 -2.58 -10.88
N GLY A 65 7.05 -2.83 -9.65
CA GLY A 65 6.46 -3.82 -8.74
C GLY A 65 5.53 -3.17 -7.70
N ASP A 66 5.16 -3.95 -6.67
CA ASP A 66 4.27 -3.50 -5.59
C ASP A 66 4.75 -2.21 -4.90
N GLY A 67 6.07 -2.04 -4.70
CA GLY A 67 6.64 -0.82 -4.12
C GLY A 67 6.38 0.44 -4.96
N THR A 68 6.33 0.32 -6.30
CA THR A 68 5.99 1.44 -7.19
C THR A 68 4.50 1.79 -7.08
N VAL A 69 3.64 0.77 -6.92
CA VAL A 69 2.21 0.96 -6.66
C VAL A 69 1.98 1.64 -5.30
N LEU A 70 2.67 1.21 -4.24
CA LEU A 70 2.57 1.85 -2.93
C LEU A 70 2.99 3.34 -2.98
N ARG A 71 4.01 3.64 -3.78
CA ARG A 71 4.40 5.04 -4.04
C ARG A 71 3.30 5.83 -4.74
N ALA A 72 2.57 5.21 -5.69
CA ALA A 72 1.42 5.81 -6.34
C ALA A 72 0.30 6.11 -5.34
N VAL A 73 -0.07 5.12 -4.52
CA VAL A 73 -1.09 5.28 -3.48
C VAL A 73 -0.72 6.40 -2.50
N HIS A 74 0.54 6.47 -2.10
CA HIS A 74 1.02 7.52 -1.21
C HIS A 74 0.93 8.92 -1.83
N LEU A 75 1.27 9.09 -3.11
CA LEU A 75 1.18 10.39 -3.81
C LEU A 75 -0.27 10.81 -4.05
N LEU A 76 -1.19 9.87 -4.14
CA LEU A 76 -2.63 10.14 -4.24
C LEU A 76 -3.25 10.58 -2.90
N ASP A 77 -2.68 10.18 -1.78
CA ASP A 77 -3.12 10.52 -0.42
C ASP A 77 -4.64 10.46 -0.22
N GLY A 78 -5.25 9.37 -0.72
CA GLY A 78 -6.69 9.15 -0.64
C GLY A 78 -7.53 9.78 -1.76
N ALA A 79 -6.92 10.47 -2.72
CA ALA A 79 -7.65 10.93 -3.91
C ALA A 79 -8.20 9.73 -4.71
N PRO A 80 -9.45 9.82 -5.22
CA PRO A 80 -10.13 8.70 -5.88
C PRO A 80 -9.70 8.51 -7.35
N VAL A 81 -8.40 8.63 -7.63
CA VAL A 81 -7.83 8.41 -8.96
C VAL A 81 -7.45 6.93 -9.11
N PRO A 82 -7.94 6.25 -10.17
CA PRO A 82 -7.63 4.84 -10.37
C PRO A 82 -6.16 4.61 -10.75
N ILE A 83 -5.62 3.47 -10.32
CA ILE A 83 -4.25 3.04 -10.58
C ILE A 83 -4.28 1.82 -11.51
N LEU A 84 -3.49 1.86 -12.58
CA LEU A 84 -3.16 0.72 -13.42
C LEU A 84 -1.73 0.28 -13.14
N GLY A 85 -1.55 -0.88 -12.51
CA GLY A 85 -0.24 -1.41 -12.15
C GLY A 85 0.30 -2.39 -13.19
N VAL A 86 1.41 -2.04 -13.84
CA VAL A 86 2.15 -2.89 -14.78
C VAL A 86 3.30 -3.58 -14.04
N ASN A 87 3.33 -4.90 -14.09
CA ASN A 87 4.33 -5.70 -13.41
C ASN A 87 5.65 -5.73 -14.19
N VAL A 88 6.62 -4.95 -13.77
CA VAL A 88 7.96 -4.97 -14.34
C VAL A 88 8.90 -5.69 -13.39
N GLY A 89 9.15 -6.97 -13.65
CA GLY A 89 10.02 -7.81 -12.82
C GLY A 89 9.29 -9.01 -12.20
N THR A 90 9.46 -9.23 -10.89
CA THR A 90 8.85 -10.37 -10.18
C THR A 90 7.37 -10.13 -9.94
N LEU A 91 6.56 -11.19 -10.04
CA LEU A 91 5.11 -11.14 -9.83
C LEU A 91 4.76 -10.49 -8.48
N GLY A 92 3.98 -9.40 -8.52
CA GLY A 92 3.47 -8.69 -7.36
C GLY A 92 2.07 -9.15 -6.93
N TYR A 93 1.59 -8.64 -5.81
CA TYR A 93 0.20 -8.79 -5.36
C TYR A 93 -0.68 -7.62 -5.81
N LEU A 94 -0.08 -6.47 -6.12
CA LEU A 94 -0.76 -5.24 -6.54
C LEU A 94 -0.72 -5.03 -8.04
N THR A 95 0.35 -5.49 -8.71
CA THR A 95 0.54 -5.41 -10.15
C THR A 95 0.07 -6.69 -10.83
N GLU A 96 -0.87 -6.59 -11.78
CA GLU A 96 -1.44 -7.75 -12.47
C GLU A 96 -1.19 -7.74 -13.98
N LEU A 97 -0.81 -6.60 -14.53
CA LEU A 97 -0.66 -6.42 -15.96
C LEU A 97 0.75 -6.77 -16.41
N ASP A 98 0.84 -7.66 -17.42
CA ASP A 98 2.11 -7.94 -18.08
C ASP A 98 2.52 -6.76 -18.97
N PRO A 99 3.82 -6.43 -19.05
CA PRO A 99 4.33 -5.38 -19.94
C PRO A 99 3.91 -5.53 -21.41
N THR A 100 3.78 -6.75 -21.91
CA THR A 100 3.38 -7.04 -23.29
C THR A 100 1.96 -6.61 -23.61
N ASP A 101 1.08 -6.58 -22.61
CA ASP A 101 -0.32 -6.17 -22.75
C ASP A 101 -0.56 -4.67 -22.45
N PHE A 102 0.50 -3.93 -22.11
CA PHE A 102 0.36 -2.59 -21.54
C PHE A 102 -0.39 -1.63 -22.46
N ILE A 103 0.03 -1.44 -23.70
CA ILE A 103 -0.60 -0.46 -24.61
C ILE A 103 -2.02 -0.89 -25.02
N ARG A 104 -2.26 -2.19 -25.19
CA ARG A 104 -3.61 -2.72 -25.39
C ARG A 104 -4.51 -2.38 -24.18
N SER A 105 -3.98 -2.48 -23.00
CA SER A 105 -4.68 -2.17 -21.77
C SER A 105 -5.01 -0.69 -21.63
N MET A 106 -4.11 0.18 -22.05
CA MET A 106 -4.36 1.62 -22.13
C MET A 106 -5.48 1.95 -23.11
N GLN A 107 -5.53 1.26 -24.26
CA GLN A 107 -6.62 1.42 -25.22
C GLN A 107 -7.97 0.94 -24.65
N ILE A 108 -7.98 -0.22 -23.96
CA ILE A 108 -9.18 -0.73 -23.29
C ILE A 108 -9.67 0.25 -22.23
N TRP A 109 -8.78 0.83 -21.44
CA TRP A 109 -9.14 1.83 -20.45
C TRP A 109 -9.74 3.09 -21.08
N SER A 110 -9.14 3.57 -22.17
CA SER A 110 -9.58 4.80 -22.87
C SER A 110 -10.94 4.65 -23.54
N ASP A 111 -11.19 3.53 -24.20
CA ASP A 111 -12.35 3.34 -25.08
C ASP A 111 -13.39 2.37 -24.52
N GLY A 112 -13.02 1.61 -23.49
CA GLY A 112 -13.84 0.54 -22.93
C GLY A 112 -14.87 1.02 -21.91
N VAL A 113 -15.73 0.09 -21.53
CA VAL A 113 -16.83 0.31 -20.59
C VAL A 113 -16.54 -0.38 -19.26
N ILE A 114 -16.66 0.37 -18.15
CA ILE A 114 -16.54 -0.16 -16.79
C ILE A 114 -17.57 -1.28 -16.58
N GLY A 115 -17.11 -2.39 -16.01
CA GLY A 115 -17.94 -3.57 -15.74
C GLY A 115 -18.02 -4.55 -16.91
N THR A 116 -17.66 -4.14 -18.12
CA THR A 116 -17.63 -4.98 -19.33
C THR A 116 -16.21 -5.30 -19.75
N ASP A 117 -15.39 -4.27 -20.02
CA ASP A 117 -14.05 -4.40 -20.56
C ASP A 117 -13.00 -4.38 -19.45
N TYR A 118 -13.28 -3.66 -18.37
CA TYR A 118 -12.47 -3.64 -17.14
C TYR A 118 -13.35 -3.41 -15.90
N ILE A 119 -12.81 -3.72 -14.73
CA ILE A 119 -13.48 -3.50 -13.44
C ILE A 119 -12.68 -2.55 -12.56
N ILE A 120 -13.39 -1.91 -11.65
CA ILE A 120 -12.83 -1.13 -10.55
C ILE A 120 -12.69 -2.03 -9.33
N ASP A 121 -11.47 -2.19 -8.83
CA ASP A 121 -11.14 -2.93 -7.63
C ASP A 121 -10.79 -1.94 -6.51
N GLN A 122 -11.67 -1.80 -5.55
CA GLN A 122 -11.52 -0.88 -4.43
C GLN A 122 -10.90 -1.60 -3.24
N ARG A 123 -9.81 -1.05 -2.71
CA ARG A 123 -9.08 -1.60 -1.56
C ARG A 123 -9.26 -0.71 -0.35
N MET A 124 -9.60 -1.32 0.77
CA MET A 124 -9.61 -0.66 2.06
C MET A 124 -8.24 -0.09 2.37
N MET A 125 -8.19 1.12 2.88
CA MET A 125 -6.99 1.73 3.45
C MET A 125 -7.12 1.84 4.96
N LEU A 126 -5.99 1.96 5.62
CA LEU A 126 -5.87 2.20 7.06
C LEU A 126 -5.65 3.69 7.30
N HIS A 127 -6.43 4.28 8.20
CA HIS A 127 -6.20 5.60 8.76
C HIS A 127 -5.53 5.45 10.12
N VAL A 128 -4.43 6.16 10.33
CA VAL A 128 -3.62 6.07 11.55
C VAL A 128 -3.39 7.46 12.12
N THR A 129 -3.76 7.66 13.37
CA THR A 129 -3.57 8.95 14.07
C THR A 129 -2.68 8.74 15.27
N LEU A 130 -1.60 9.49 15.34
CA LEU A 130 -0.71 9.59 16.51
C LEU A 130 -1.12 10.79 17.36
N HIS A 131 -1.37 10.55 18.64
CA HIS A 131 -1.55 11.57 19.65
C HIS A 131 -0.33 11.60 20.57
N ARG A 132 0.32 12.75 20.66
CA ARG A 132 1.50 12.94 21.51
C ARG A 132 1.11 13.11 22.96
N ALA A 133 1.81 12.41 23.85
CA ALA A 133 1.58 12.48 25.30
C ALA A 133 1.92 13.85 25.89
N ASP A 134 2.86 14.57 25.30
CA ASP A 134 3.28 15.91 25.73
C ASP A 134 2.31 17.03 25.33
N GLY A 135 1.22 16.70 24.62
CA GLY A 135 0.25 17.67 24.12
C GLY A 135 0.70 18.50 22.93
N SER A 136 1.84 18.15 22.28
CA SER A 136 2.35 18.89 21.11
C SER A 136 1.47 18.74 19.87
N GLY A 137 0.42 17.90 19.92
CA GLY A 137 -0.56 17.76 18.86
C GLY A 137 -0.79 16.33 18.37
N SER A 138 -1.42 16.22 17.21
CA SER A 138 -1.65 14.95 16.52
C SER A 138 -1.17 15.02 15.09
N SER A 139 -0.79 13.86 14.56
CA SER A 139 -0.45 13.66 13.14
C SER A 139 -1.20 12.45 12.61
N ALA A 140 -1.58 12.49 11.33
CA ALA A 140 -2.31 11.41 10.72
C ALA A 140 -1.70 10.97 9.39
N TRP A 141 -1.84 9.69 9.07
CA TRP A 141 -1.33 9.08 7.84
C TRP A 141 -2.29 8.01 7.34
N ARG A 142 -2.09 7.61 6.09
CA ARG A 142 -2.78 6.52 5.42
C ARG A 142 -1.80 5.43 5.04
N ALA A 143 -2.27 4.17 5.08
CA ALA A 143 -1.53 3.02 4.56
C ALA A 143 -2.45 2.12 3.74
N LEU A 144 -1.94 1.56 2.65
CA LEU A 144 -2.63 0.51 1.89
C LEU A 144 -2.40 -0.85 2.53
N ASN A 145 -1.17 -1.15 2.94
CA ASN A 145 -0.82 -2.41 3.55
C ASN A 145 -0.92 -2.37 5.07
N GLU A 146 -0.02 -1.64 5.73
CA GLU A 146 0.09 -1.69 7.19
C GLU A 146 0.73 -0.46 7.82
N ALA A 147 0.44 -0.31 9.10
CA ALA A 147 1.21 0.50 10.03
C ALA A 147 1.96 -0.42 10.99
N VAL A 148 3.22 -0.12 11.25
CA VAL A 148 4.11 -0.91 12.09
C VAL A 148 4.62 -0.06 13.25
N LEU A 149 4.46 -0.55 14.47
CA LEU A 149 5.20 -0.08 15.64
C LEU A 149 6.34 -1.03 15.86
N GLU A 150 7.58 -0.57 15.79
CA GLU A 150 8.76 -1.43 15.95
C GLU A 150 9.85 -0.80 16.82
N LYS A 151 10.67 -1.66 17.40
CA LYS A 151 11.81 -1.23 18.22
C LYS A 151 12.87 -0.55 17.36
N GLN A 152 13.48 0.52 17.88
CA GLN A 152 14.61 1.17 17.23
C GLN A 152 15.94 0.41 17.43
N GLN A 153 16.07 -0.28 18.57
CA GLN A 153 17.32 -0.90 18.95
C GLN A 153 17.23 -2.43 18.98
N SER A 154 18.21 -3.09 18.40
CA SER A 154 18.38 -4.52 18.47
C SER A 154 18.63 -5.01 19.91
N GLY A 155 18.22 -6.25 20.22
CA GLY A 155 18.48 -6.88 21.52
C GLY A 155 17.52 -6.48 22.65
N HIS A 156 16.54 -5.64 22.39
CA HIS A 156 15.53 -5.21 23.38
C HIS A 156 14.12 -5.38 22.82
N THR A 157 13.14 -5.56 23.70
CA THR A 157 11.71 -5.52 23.36
C THR A 157 11.10 -4.17 23.70
N ILE A 158 10.01 -3.83 23.04
CA ILE A 158 9.14 -2.70 23.37
C ILE A 158 7.91 -3.20 24.11
N TRP A 159 7.27 -2.31 24.86
CA TRP A 159 6.03 -2.58 25.58
C TRP A 159 4.91 -1.73 25.00
N LEU A 160 3.84 -2.40 24.56
CA LEU A 160 2.69 -1.78 23.91
C LEU A 160 1.41 -2.29 24.55
N ASP A 161 0.57 -1.38 25.04
CA ASP A 161 -0.79 -1.71 25.49
C ASP A 161 -1.75 -1.63 24.31
N LEU A 162 -2.41 -2.75 24.01
CA LEU A 162 -3.46 -2.85 23.02
C LEU A 162 -4.83 -2.73 23.70
N VAL A 163 -5.63 -1.78 23.25
CA VAL A 163 -7.00 -1.53 23.66
C VAL A 163 -7.92 -1.71 22.47
N ILE A 164 -8.97 -2.52 22.61
CA ILE A 164 -9.97 -2.78 21.57
C ILE A 164 -11.34 -2.42 22.13
N ASN A 165 -12.10 -1.58 21.43
CA ASN A 165 -13.43 -1.12 21.86
C ASN A 165 -13.43 -0.52 23.27
N ASN A 166 -12.41 0.27 23.59
CA ASN A 166 -12.19 0.89 24.92
C ASN A 166 -12.01 -0.13 26.07
N GLN A 167 -11.66 -1.37 25.75
CA GLN A 167 -11.32 -2.40 26.73
C GLN A 167 -9.87 -2.80 26.59
N ASP A 168 -9.14 -2.85 27.69
CA ASP A 168 -7.77 -3.34 27.70
C ASP A 168 -7.77 -4.80 27.25
N PHE A 169 -7.05 -5.07 26.14
CA PHE A 169 -6.96 -6.43 25.61
C PHE A 169 -5.70 -7.12 26.12
N ALA A 170 -4.52 -6.52 25.88
CA ALA A 170 -3.25 -7.13 26.25
C ALA A 170 -2.12 -6.10 26.29
N ARG A 171 -1.12 -6.37 27.13
CA ARG A 171 0.19 -5.71 27.06
C ARG A 171 1.15 -6.61 26.32
N TYR A 172 1.60 -6.15 25.14
CA TYR A 172 2.59 -6.83 24.34
C TYR A 172 4.01 -6.46 24.77
N SER A 173 4.85 -7.49 25.00
CA SER A 173 6.31 -7.38 24.98
C SER A 173 6.79 -8.03 23.70
N ALA A 174 7.26 -7.24 22.75
CA ALA A 174 7.55 -7.73 21.40
C ALA A 174 8.65 -6.91 20.72
N ASP A 175 9.10 -7.36 19.55
CA ASP A 175 9.94 -6.57 18.65
C ASP A 175 9.12 -5.50 17.94
N GLY A 176 7.83 -5.77 17.71
CA GLY A 176 6.90 -4.84 17.10
C GLY A 176 5.46 -5.35 17.11
N LEU A 177 4.56 -4.50 16.64
CA LEU A 177 3.15 -4.81 16.42
C LEU A 177 2.69 -4.21 15.10
N ILE A 178 2.12 -5.03 14.23
CA ILE A 178 1.64 -4.67 12.91
C ILE A 178 0.14 -4.55 12.96
N VAL A 179 -0.41 -3.43 12.50
CA VAL A 179 -1.83 -3.29 12.18
C VAL A 179 -1.96 -3.18 10.67
N SER A 180 -2.59 -4.15 10.03
CA SER A 180 -2.68 -4.21 8.58
C SER A 180 -4.11 -4.31 8.06
N THR A 181 -4.28 -3.92 6.80
CA THR A 181 -5.47 -4.17 5.99
C THR A 181 -5.43 -5.60 5.43
N PRO A 182 -6.54 -6.10 4.85
CA PRO A 182 -6.51 -7.36 4.09
C PRO A 182 -5.53 -7.34 2.91
N THR A 183 -5.32 -6.17 2.27
CA THR A 183 -4.29 -6.03 1.22
C THR A 183 -2.90 -6.26 1.79
N GLY A 184 -2.60 -5.70 2.96
CA GLY A 184 -1.33 -5.86 3.67
C GLY A 184 -1.11 -7.24 4.29
N SER A 185 -2.14 -8.10 4.30
CA SER A 185 -2.01 -9.48 4.81
C SER A 185 -0.94 -10.30 4.06
N THR A 186 -0.58 -9.90 2.85
CA THR A 186 0.47 -10.54 2.03
C THR A 186 1.80 -9.77 2.04
N ALA A 187 1.91 -8.71 2.86
CA ALA A 187 3.12 -7.91 3.04
C ALA A 187 3.85 -8.30 4.34
N TYR A 188 4.22 -7.35 5.19
CA TYR A 188 4.98 -7.63 6.40
C TYR A 188 4.22 -8.50 7.42
N SER A 189 2.88 -8.35 7.48
CA SER A 189 2.03 -9.21 8.32
C SER A 189 2.24 -10.70 8.00
N MET A 190 2.35 -11.08 6.73
CA MET A 190 2.62 -12.46 6.31
C MET A 190 4.00 -12.94 6.79
N SER A 191 5.02 -12.11 6.68
CA SER A 191 6.37 -12.43 7.16
C SER A 191 6.40 -12.64 8.69
N ALA A 192 5.52 -11.93 9.42
CA ALA A 192 5.30 -12.09 10.85
C ALA A 192 4.30 -13.20 11.20
N ARG A 193 3.98 -14.11 10.26
CA ARG A 193 3.06 -15.24 10.42
C ARG A 193 1.59 -14.85 10.61
N GLY A 194 1.20 -13.66 10.14
CA GLY A 194 -0.20 -13.24 10.05
C GLY A 194 -0.98 -14.09 9.01
N PRO A 195 -2.31 -14.12 9.10
CA PRO A 195 -3.14 -14.86 8.17
C PRO A 195 -3.14 -14.20 6.78
N VAL A 196 -3.20 -15.00 5.72
CA VAL A 196 -3.47 -14.51 4.36
C VAL A 196 -4.97 -14.29 4.23
N VAL A 197 -5.35 -13.04 3.93
CA VAL A 197 -6.75 -12.63 3.81
C VAL A 197 -7.00 -12.09 2.41
N SER A 198 -8.12 -12.47 1.81
CA SER A 198 -8.51 -11.93 0.50
C SER A 198 -8.63 -10.40 0.59
N PRO A 199 -8.02 -9.64 -0.33
CA PRO A 199 -8.02 -8.19 -0.28
C PRO A 199 -9.41 -7.55 -0.49
N ARG A 200 -10.42 -8.35 -0.80
CA ARG A 200 -11.82 -7.93 -0.90
C ARG A 200 -12.55 -7.92 0.45
N HIS A 201 -11.98 -8.55 1.47
CA HIS A 201 -12.51 -8.45 2.83
C HIS A 201 -12.28 -7.05 3.40
N ARG A 202 -13.05 -6.73 4.41
CA ARG A 202 -12.86 -5.54 5.25
C ARG A 202 -12.58 -6.03 6.66
N ALA A 203 -11.38 -5.81 7.14
CA ALA A 203 -10.93 -6.24 8.46
C ALA A 203 -9.71 -5.42 8.90
N LEU A 204 -9.47 -5.35 10.20
CA LEU A 204 -8.18 -4.94 10.76
C LEU A 204 -7.45 -6.17 11.26
N LEU A 205 -6.21 -6.33 10.85
CA LEU A 205 -5.37 -7.46 11.25
C LEU A 205 -4.31 -6.95 12.22
N ILE A 206 -4.20 -7.55 13.39
CA ILE A 206 -3.16 -7.20 14.36
C ILE A 206 -2.22 -8.40 14.48
N THR A 207 -0.97 -8.22 14.08
CA THR A 207 0.03 -9.29 14.06
C THR A 207 1.24 -8.88 14.87
N PRO A 208 1.57 -9.59 15.97
CA PRO A 208 2.76 -9.31 16.75
C PRO A 208 4.03 -9.80 16.03
N VAL A 209 5.11 -9.05 16.19
CA VAL A 209 6.44 -9.40 15.68
C VAL A 209 7.28 -9.92 16.83
N SER A 210 7.68 -11.20 16.77
CA SER A 210 8.49 -11.86 17.81
C SER A 210 7.99 -11.58 19.24
N PRO A 211 6.73 -11.88 19.58
CA PRO A 211 6.19 -11.58 20.90
C PRO A 211 6.84 -12.46 21.99
N HIS A 212 7.12 -11.86 23.14
CA HIS A 212 7.62 -12.54 24.34
C HIS A 212 6.48 -12.73 25.36
N MET A 213 5.40 -13.39 24.93
CA MET A 213 4.22 -13.65 25.77
C MET A 213 3.51 -14.93 25.27
N LEU A 214 2.59 -15.47 26.10
CA LEU A 214 1.86 -16.70 25.76
C LEU A 214 0.87 -16.53 24.59
N PHE A 215 0.32 -15.33 24.45
CA PHE A 215 -0.58 -15.02 23.32
C PHE A 215 0.22 -14.43 22.16
N ASP A 216 0.53 -15.28 21.18
CA ASP A 216 1.34 -14.98 20.00
C ASP A 216 0.53 -14.99 18.68
N ARG A 217 -0.80 -15.03 18.78
CA ARG A 217 -1.68 -15.13 17.62
C ARG A 217 -2.03 -13.78 17.05
N SER A 218 -2.23 -13.75 15.73
CA SER A 218 -2.82 -12.60 15.06
C SER A 218 -4.31 -12.53 15.36
N LEU A 219 -4.81 -11.31 15.50
CA LEU A 219 -6.24 -11.02 15.58
C LEU A 219 -6.76 -10.57 14.23
N VAL A 220 -7.96 -10.98 13.88
CA VAL A 220 -8.73 -10.48 12.73
C VAL A 220 -9.97 -9.83 13.30
N LEU A 221 -10.06 -8.53 13.22
CA LEU A 221 -11.10 -7.71 13.84
C LEU A 221 -12.06 -7.17 12.78
N ASP A 222 -13.30 -6.95 13.20
CA ASP A 222 -14.27 -6.21 12.38
C ASP A 222 -13.73 -4.79 12.11
N PRO A 223 -13.91 -4.23 10.91
CA PRO A 223 -13.41 -2.89 10.58
C PRO A 223 -14.03 -1.78 11.43
N HIS A 224 -15.18 -2.01 12.08
CA HIS A 224 -15.81 -1.03 12.97
C HIS A 224 -15.30 -1.06 14.40
N GLU A 225 -14.42 -2.02 14.74
CA GLU A 225 -13.80 -2.05 16.06
C GLU A 225 -12.72 -0.96 16.18
N SER A 226 -12.71 -0.28 17.32
CA SER A 226 -11.70 0.72 17.60
C SER A 226 -10.43 0.04 18.11
N VAL A 227 -9.28 0.38 17.52
CA VAL A 227 -7.97 -0.17 17.88
C VAL A 227 -7.07 0.97 18.32
N HIS A 228 -6.61 0.91 19.56
CA HIS A 228 -5.69 1.87 20.14
C HIS A 228 -4.46 1.14 20.65
N ILE A 229 -3.26 1.68 20.36
CA ILE A 229 -2.01 1.14 20.86
C ILE A 229 -1.24 2.24 21.56
N LYS A 230 -0.92 2.02 22.83
CA LYS A 230 -0.17 2.96 23.68
C LYS A 230 1.24 2.45 23.93
N VAL A 231 2.24 3.30 23.78
CA VAL A 231 3.62 3.01 24.20
C VAL A 231 3.72 3.10 25.71
N VAL A 232 4.10 2.01 26.39
CA VAL A 232 4.13 1.94 27.87
C VAL A 232 5.56 2.00 28.41
N GLY A 233 6.53 1.57 27.64
CA GLY A 233 7.92 1.54 28.05
C GLY A 233 8.65 2.86 27.78
N THR A 234 9.85 3.01 28.37
CA THR A 234 10.71 4.18 28.17
C THR A 234 11.55 4.10 26.88
N ARG A 235 11.52 2.96 26.19
CA ARG A 235 12.28 2.77 24.95
C ARG A 235 11.54 3.39 23.78
N PRO A 236 12.24 4.11 22.88
CA PRO A 236 11.62 4.71 21.72
C PRO A 236 11.12 3.64 20.74
N VAL A 237 10.01 3.93 20.11
CA VAL A 237 9.32 3.07 19.14
C VAL A 237 9.20 3.82 17.82
N ASP A 238 9.56 3.20 16.72
CA ASP A 238 9.33 3.77 15.39
C ASP A 238 7.96 3.39 14.86
N LEU A 239 7.31 4.36 14.22
CA LEU A 239 6.07 4.17 13.47
C LEU A 239 6.39 4.25 11.99
N ALA A 240 6.02 3.21 11.25
CA ALA A 240 6.18 3.16 9.81
C ALA A 240 4.83 2.86 9.11
N MET A 241 4.62 3.47 7.93
CA MET A 241 3.47 3.25 7.04
C MET A 241 3.95 2.66 5.73
N ASP A 242 3.42 1.49 5.32
CA ASP A 242 3.79 0.84 4.06
C ASP A 242 5.32 0.79 3.85
N GLY A 243 6.08 0.44 4.90
CA GLY A 243 7.54 0.35 4.91
C GLY A 243 8.29 1.70 4.99
N ARG A 244 7.61 2.82 5.24
CA ARG A 244 8.22 4.15 5.37
C ARG A 244 8.11 4.66 6.80
N GLY A 245 9.24 4.94 7.45
CA GLY A 245 9.25 5.58 8.77
C GLY A 245 8.61 6.98 8.72
N VAL A 246 7.66 7.24 9.62
CA VAL A 246 6.91 8.51 9.68
C VAL A 246 7.05 9.24 11.00
N ALA A 247 7.29 8.52 12.10
CA ALA A 247 7.46 9.12 13.42
C ALA A 247 8.26 8.21 14.35
N SER A 248 8.91 8.82 15.35
CA SER A 248 9.42 8.12 16.51
C SER A 248 8.53 8.46 17.71
N LEU A 249 8.12 7.45 18.47
CA LEU A 249 7.21 7.54 19.60
C LEU A 249 7.97 7.36 20.91
N THR A 250 7.44 7.99 21.95
CA THR A 250 7.92 7.90 23.32
C THR A 250 6.84 7.36 24.24
N GLN A 251 7.18 7.17 25.51
CA GLN A 251 6.24 6.70 26.53
C GLN A 251 4.96 7.55 26.55
N ASP A 252 3.84 6.88 26.68
CA ASP A 252 2.47 7.40 26.74
C ASP A 252 1.92 8.00 25.43
N ASP A 253 2.71 8.03 24.34
CA ASP A 253 2.17 8.31 23.01
C ASP A 253 1.13 7.25 22.63
N LEU A 254 0.02 7.70 22.01
CA LEU A 254 -1.12 6.87 21.63
C LEU A 254 -1.31 6.86 20.12
N VAL A 255 -1.38 5.68 19.53
CA VAL A 255 -1.73 5.52 18.13
C VAL A 255 -3.11 4.89 17.99
N VAL A 256 -3.97 5.55 17.22
CA VAL A 256 -5.33 5.13 16.91
C VAL A 256 -5.41 4.65 15.49
N TYR A 257 -6.03 3.50 15.29
CA TYR A 257 -6.19 2.85 13.98
C TYR A 257 -7.66 2.72 13.64
N ALA A 258 -8.00 3.04 12.41
CA ALA A 258 -9.35 2.88 11.87
C ALA A 258 -9.28 2.60 10.36
N PRO A 259 -10.32 2.00 9.76
CA PRO A 259 -10.47 2.03 8.31
C PRO A 259 -10.54 3.48 7.83
N ASP A 260 -9.82 3.80 6.76
CA ASP A 260 -9.95 5.10 6.13
C ASP A 260 -11.31 5.22 5.41
N THR A 261 -11.84 6.43 5.34
CA THR A 261 -13.01 6.76 4.52
C THR A 261 -12.70 6.70 3.02
N CYS A 262 -11.43 6.92 2.67
CA CYS A 262 -10.92 6.79 1.31
C CYS A 262 -10.54 5.34 1.00
N GLN A 263 -10.51 4.99 -0.28
CA GLN A 263 -10.11 3.68 -0.78
C GLN A 263 -9.07 3.85 -1.87
N ALA A 264 -8.11 2.94 -1.95
CA ALA A 264 -7.25 2.86 -3.13
C ALA A 264 -8.01 2.17 -4.25
N ILE A 265 -7.99 2.78 -5.44
CA ILE A 265 -8.79 2.35 -6.59
C ILE A 265 -7.85 1.76 -7.64
N PHE A 266 -8.13 0.54 -8.08
CA PHE A 266 -7.34 -0.14 -9.09
C PHE A 266 -8.17 -0.47 -10.33
N ILE A 267 -7.58 -0.32 -11.50
CA ILE A 267 -8.12 -0.85 -12.76
C ILE A 267 -7.70 -2.32 -12.89
N ARG A 268 -8.66 -3.20 -13.15
CA ARG A 268 -8.45 -4.62 -13.44
C ARG A 268 -9.05 -4.96 -14.79
N LEU A 269 -8.22 -5.39 -15.71
CA LEU A 269 -8.62 -5.69 -17.09
C LEU A 269 -9.16 -7.10 -17.28
N PHE A 270 -8.96 -7.94 -16.28
CA PHE A 270 -9.45 -9.31 -16.29
C PHE A 270 -10.63 -9.45 -15.34
N LYS A 271 -11.68 -10.15 -15.78
CA LYS A 271 -12.93 -10.31 -15.02
C LYS A 271 -12.75 -11.09 -13.71
N GLU A 272 -11.68 -11.86 -13.57
CA GLU A 272 -11.42 -12.65 -12.37
C GLU A 272 -10.19 -12.13 -11.62
N PRO A 273 -10.32 -11.91 -10.30
CA PRO A 273 -9.17 -11.52 -9.50
C PRO A 273 -8.18 -12.65 -9.42
N LYS A 274 -6.95 -12.37 -9.79
CA LYS A 274 -5.84 -13.34 -9.77
C LYS A 274 -5.25 -13.59 -8.37
N PHE A 275 -5.84 -13.07 -7.29
CA PHE A 275 -5.27 -13.16 -5.95
C PHE A 275 -4.87 -14.59 -5.55
N HIS A 276 -5.80 -15.55 -5.66
CA HIS A 276 -5.50 -16.95 -5.32
C HIS A 276 -4.46 -17.57 -6.26
N GLN A 277 -4.46 -17.18 -7.54
CA GLN A 277 -3.45 -17.64 -8.51
C GLN A 277 -2.07 -17.06 -8.17
N ILE A 278 -2.00 -15.78 -7.75
CA ILE A 278 -0.76 -15.15 -7.33
C ILE A 278 -0.23 -15.82 -6.05
N VAL A 279 -1.08 -16.06 -5.06
CA VAL A 279 -0.70 -16.79 -3.84
C VAL A 279 -0.17 -18.17 -4.19
N ARG A 280 -0.89 -18.92 -5.05
CA ARG A 280 -0.48 -20.24 -5.49
C ARG A 280 0.90 -20.22 -6.16
N ALA A 281 1.11 -19.30 -7.09
CA ALA A 281 2.37 -19.16 -7.82
C ALA A 281 3.54 -18.80 -6.89
N LYS A 282 3.33 -17.85 -5.97
CA LYS A 282 4.38 -17.41 -5.05
C LYS A 282 4.80 -18.47 -4.02
N PHE A 283 3.90 -19.36 -3.65
CA PHE A 283 4.17 -20.44 -2.69
C PHE A 283 4.44 -21.79 -3.34
N GLY A 284 4.47 -21.89 -4.68
CA GLY A 284 4.68 -23.16 -5.36
C GLY A 284 3.59 -24.19 -5.10
N LEU A 285 2.37 -23.74 -4.79
CA LEU A 285 1.25 -24.64 -4.51
C LEU A 285 0.64 -25.12 -5.83
N GLY A 286 1.05 -26.26 -6.35
CA GLY A 286 0.35 -26.89 -7.48
C GLY A 286 1.19 -27.41 -8.64
N ASP A 287 2.48 -27.54 -8.47
CA ASP A 287 3.36 -28.25 -9.40
C ASP A 287 3.74 -29.62 -8.80
N GLU A 288 2.72 -30.48 -8.54
CA GLU A 288 2.89 -31.92 -8.35
C GLU A 288 2.40 -32.67 -9.59
#